data_7bbb5636ec83c4956792b967f85aa87c
#
_entry.id   7bbb5636ec83c4956792b967f85aa87c
#
_cell.length_a   1.000
_cell.length_b   1.000
_cell.length_c   1.000
_cell.angle_alpha   90.00
_cell.angle_beta   90.00
_cell.angle_gamma   90.00
#
_symmetry.space_group_name_H-M   'P 1'
#
loop_
_entity.id
_entity.type
_entity.pdbx_description
1 polymer ?
#
loop_
_entity_poly.entity_id
_entity_poly.type
_entity_poly.pdbx_seq_one_letter_code
_entity_poly.pdbx_strand_id
1 'polypeptide(L)'
;MISEDHPKPTTEKRTEIIKQKTTQKKNEVTVDQEQSKQQEDRIKIAIDAGHQKKQMSEKEAIGPGSDKTKPMVSSGTEGVVTKRTEYQVNLEVSLKLKSALIARGYNVYMIRETNDVSLSNKKRALMANESGSDILLRIHCNSADSQSANGALTMSPTLSNPYCRSIAADSQELSECVVSTLCRRTGAVNRGVTQTDEMTGINWSKIPVTIVEMGFMSNPEEDQKLSDNHYQAMIAEGIADGVDRYYERRGEKNEEK
;
A
#
# COMPACT_ATOMS: atom_id res chain seq x y z
N MET A 1 -5.64 -39.74 61.14
CA MET A 1 -4.83 -39.18 60.03
C MET A 1 -4.57 -40.32 59.05
N ILE A 2 -5.26 -40.38 57.95
CA ILE A 2 -5.08 -41.37 56.89
C ILE A 2 -4.30 -40.65 55.81
N SER A 3 -3.04 -41.06 55.60
CA SER A 3 -2.20 -40.51 54.48
C SER A 3 -2.61 -41.22 53.20
N GLU A 4 -3.18 -40.48 52.25
CA GLU A 4 -3.42 -40.98 50.90
C GLU A 4 -2.11 -41.04 50.13
N ASP A 5 -1.63 -42.28 49.95
CA ASP A 5 -0.46 -42.59 49.16
C ASP A 5 -0.86 -42.66 47.70
N HIS A 6 -0.55 -41.63 46.91
CA HIS A 6 -0.79 -41.62 45.45
C HIS A 6 0.28 -42.43 44.74
N PRO A 7 -0.06 -43.46 43.96
CA PRO A 7 0.91 -44.31 43.29
C PRO A 7 1.71 -43.52 42.24
N LYS A 8 3.02 -43.55 42.32
CA LYS A 8 3.92 -42.95 41.31
C LYS A 8 3.74 -43.68 39.97
N PRO A 9 3.67 -42.95 38.84
CA PRO A 9 3.50 -43.58 37.52
C PRO A 9 4.67 -44.49 37.18
N THR A 10 4.34 -45.67 36.64
CA THR A 10 5.35 -46.67 36.20
C THR A 10 6.21 -46.13 35.06
N THR A 11 7.42 -46.68 34.91
CA THR A 11 8.42 -46.25 33.92
C THR A 11 7.87 -46.23 32.49
N GLU A 12 6.96 -47.17 32.14
CA GLU A 12 6.30 -47.23 30.83
C GLU A 12 5.36 -46.04 30.57
N LYS A 13 4.53 -45.66 31.56
CA LYS A 13 3.67 -44.47 31.44
C LYS A 13 4.46 -43.19 31.30
N ARG A 14 5.62 -43.08 31.92
CA ARG A 14 6.53 -41.94 31.80
C ARG A 14 7.12 -41.84 30.39
N THR A 15 7.49 -42.98 29.79
CA THR A 15 8.05 -43.02 28.42
C THR A 15 6.99 -42.67 27.36
N GLU A 16 5.75 -43.10 27.58
CA GLU A 16 4.64 -42.78 26.68
C GLU A 16 4.25 -41.31 26.72
N ILE A 17 4.21 -40.71 27.91
CA ILE A 17 3.96 -39.26 28.09
C ILE A 17 5.09 -38.41 27.44
N ILE A 18 6.34 -38.85 27.54
CA ILE A 18 7.47 -38.16 26.90
C ILE A 18 7.39 -38.29 25.39
N LYS A 19 7.05 -39.43 24.83
CA LYS A 19 6.82 -39.60 23.36
C LYS A 19 5.69 -38.74 22.85
N GLN A 20 4.54 -38.70 23.53
CA GLN A 20 3.40 -37.85 23.16
C GLN A 20 3.76 -36.36 23.20
N LYS A 21 4.43 -35.85 24.21
CA LYS A 21 4.89 -34.46 24.30
C LYS A 21 5.92 -34.13 23.22
N THR A 22 6.79 -35.05 22.85
CA THR A 22 7.79 -34.84 21.78
C THR A 22 7.12 -34.79 20.40
N THR A 23 6.10 -35.64 20.16
CA THR A 23 5.34 -35.66 18.91
C THR A 23 4.48 -34.40 18.78
N GLN A 24 3.80 -33.94 19.85
CA GLN A 24 3.06 -32.69 19.87
C GLN A 24 3.97 -31.48 19.57
N LYS A 25 5.12 -31.39 20.24
CA LYS A 25 6.06 -30.28 20.01
C LYS A 25 6.65 -30.30 18.58
N LYS A 26 6.84 -31.48 17.99
CA LYS A 26 7.31 -31.63 16.61
C LYS A 26 6.23 -31.21 15.60
N ASN A 27 4.96 -31.51 15.87
CA ASN A 27 3.81 -31.09 15.03
C ASN A 27 3.55 -29.59 15.15
N GLU A 28 3.66 -28.99 16.34
CA GLU A 28 3.55 -27.53 16.53
C GLU A 28 4.64 -26.79 15.79
N VAL A 29 5.90 -27.24 15.83
CA VAL A 29 7.02 -26.61 15.09
C VAL A 29 6.84 -26.75 13.57
N THR A 30 6.31 -27.87 13.07
CA THR A 30 6.04 -28.03 11.62
C THR A 30 4.88 -27.16 11.16
N VAL A 31 3.82 -27.03 11.95
CA VAL A 31 2.68 -26.16 11.63
C VAL A 31 3.10 -24.68 11.62
N ASP A 32 3.91 -24.25 12.59
CA ASP A 32 4.45 -22.87 12.61
C ASP A 32 5.39 -22.60 11.43
N GLN A 33 6.17 -23.57 11.00
CA GLN A 33 7.06 -23.45 9.83
C GLN A 33 6.29 -23.44 8.50
N GLU A 34 5.21 -24.20 8.37
CA GLU A 34 4.34 -24.18 7.19
C GLU A 34 3.51 -22.90 7.12
N GLN A 35 3.03 -22.38 8.26
CA GLN A 35 2.32 -21.12 8.32
C GLN A 35 3.23 -19.93 8.02
N SER A 36 4.47 -19.92 8.53
CA SER A 36 5.43 -18.86 8.22
C SER A 36 5.85 -18.90 6.75
N LYS A 37 6.01 -20.08 6.15
CA LYS A 37 6.33 -20.24 4.73
C LYS A 37 5.17 -19.81 3.82
N GLN A 38 3.92 -20.14 4.16
CA GLN A 38 2.72 -19.67 3.45
C GLN A 38 2.53 -18.17 3.57
N GLN A 39 3.05 -17.53 4.61
CA GLN A 39 2.99 -16.08 4.78
C GLN A 39 4.09 -15.37 3.98
N GLU A 40 5.25 -16.00 3.76
CA GLU A 40 6.33 -15.49 2.90
C GLU A 40 5.95 -15.54 1.41
N ASP A 41 5.16 -16.53 0.98
CA ASP A 41 4.75 -16.72 -0.43
C ASP A 41 3.58 -15.81 -0.86
N ARG A 42 3.00 -15.01 0.05
CA ARG A 42 1.90 -14.10 -0.29
C ARG A 42 2.41 -12.82 -0.96
N ILE A 43 1.69 -12.39 -1.99
CA ILE A 43 1.91 -11.09 -2.63
C ILE A 43 1.96 -9.98 -1.58
N LYS A 44 2.98 -9.15 -1.65
CA LYS A 44 3.24 -8.08 -0.69
C LYS A 44 3.06 -6.71 -1.33
N ILE A 45 2.23 -5.88 -0.73
CA ILE A 45 1.86 -4.56 -1.21
C ILE A 45 2.51 -3.49 -0.32
N ALA A 46 3.29 -2.60 -0.91
CA ALA A 46 3.74 -1.38 -0.22
C ALA A 46 2.69 -0.28 -0.36
N ILE A 47 2.35 0.38 0.76
CA ILE A 47 1.46 1.56 0.79
C ILE A 47 2.26 2.75 1.30
N ASP A 48 2.32 3.81 0.50
CA ASP A 48 2.87 5.11 0.86
C ASP A 48 1.74 6.14 1.00
N ALA A 49 1.38 6.46 2.23
CA ALA A 49 0.53 7.61 2.50
C ALA A 49 1.30 8.89 2.17
N GLY A 50 0.93 9.58 1.09
CA GLY A 50 1.62 10.75 0.59
C GLY A 50 1.76 11.86 1.62
N HIS A 51 2.80 12.69 1.46
CA HIS A 51 3.11 13.80 2.35
C HIS A 51 3.34 13.41 3.82
N GLN A 52 3.51 14.39 4.69
CA GLN A 52 3.74 14.27 6.14
C GLN A 52 3.60 15.65 6.80
N LYS A 53 3.50 15.68 8.14
CA LYS A 53 3.29 16.92 8.89
C LYS A 53 4.37 17.97 8.63
N LYS A 54 5.65 17.57 8.54
CA LYS A 54 6.78 18.47 8.31
C LYS A 54 7.29 18.33 6.88
N GLN A 55 7.15 19.39 6.08
CA GLN A 55 7.78 19.44 4.75
C GLN A 55 9.30 19.42 4.85
N MET A 56 9.94 18.96 3.78
CA MET A 56 11.41 18.98 3.61
C MET A 56 11.72 19.70 2.30
N SER A 57 12.19 20.93 2.40
CA SER A 57 12.45 21.81 1.25
C SER A 57 13.82 21.61 0.61
N GLU A 58 14.70 20.86 1.27
CA GLU A 58 15.96 20.40 0.68
C GLU A 58 15.65 19.65 -0.62
N LYS A 59 16.56 19.73 -1.59
CA LYS A 59 16.36 19.13 -2.90
C LYS A 59 16.95 17.72 -2.98
N GLU A 60 16.28 16.86 -3.71
CA GLU A 60 16.76 15.53 -4.09
C GLU A 60 16.60 15.32 -5.59
N ALA A 61 17.45 14.45 -6.19
CA ALA A 61 17.34 14.09 -7.60
C ALA A 61 16.00 13.42 -7.91
N ILE A 62 15.35 13.77 -9.01
CA ILE A 62 14.05 13.23 -9.41
C ILE A 62 14.11 11.75 -9.82
N GLY A 63 15.29 11.22 -10.12
CA GLY A 63 15.52 9.83 -10.51
C GLY A 63 17.01 9.48 -10.45
N PRO A 64 17.37 8.19 -10.56
CA PRO A 64 18.76 7.75 -10.55
C PRO A 64 19.59 8.41 -11.67
N GLY A 65 20.69 9.07 -11.29
CA GLY A 65 21.57 9.76 -12.25
C GLY A 65 21.03 11.08 -12.81
N SER A 66 19.93 11.62 -12.29
CA SER A 66 19.34 12.87 -12.76
C SER A 66 20.01 14.09 -12.12
N ASP A 67 20.36 15.08 -12.93
CA ASP A 67 20.75 16.42 -12.47
C ASP A 67 19.55 17.29 -12.10
N LYS A 68 18.36 16.93 -12.58
CA LYS A 68 17.09 17.59 -12.21
C LYS A 68 16.72 17.24 -10.79
N THR A 69 16.40 18.25 -9.99
CA THR A 69 16.07 18.11 -8.58
C THR A 69 14.72 18.72 -8.26
N LYS A 70 14.05 18.18 -7.21
CA LYS A 70 12.81 18.72 -6.61
C LYS A 70 12.94 18.75 -5.09
N PRO A 71 12.10 19.53 -4.37
CA PRO A 71 11.99 19.41 -2.92
C PRO A 71 11.71 17.96 -2.50
N MET A 72 12.35 17.53 -1.41
CA MET A 72 12.25 16.15 -0.90
C MET A 72 10.81 15.72 -0.62
N VAL A 73 10.02 16.58 0.02
CA VAL A 73 8.59 16.37 0.23
C VAL A 73 7.90 17.71 0.57
N SER A 74 6.76 17.98 -0.05
CA SER A 74 5.87 19.08 0.30
C SER A 74 4.92 18.69 1.44
N SER A 75 4.29 19.70 2.05
CA SER A 75 3.21 19.47 3.03
C SER A 75 1.92 18.90 2.41
N GLY A 76 1.82 18.92 1.08
CA GLY A 76 0.58 18.63 0.37
C GLY A 76 -0.37 19.83 0.31
N THR A 77 -1.62 19.57 -0.03
CA THR A 77 -2.71 20.54 -0.05
C THR A 77 -3.56 20.50 1.22
N GLU A 78 -4.55 21.35 1.29
CA GLU A 78 -5.52 21.45 2.38
C GLU A 78 -6.93 21.58 1.83
N GLY A 79 -7.90 20.96 2.48
CA GLY A 79 -9.31 21.03 2.14
C GLY A 79 -9.86 22.44 2.21
N VAL A 80 -10.52 22.86 1.12
CA VAL A 80 -11.02 24.23 0.99
C VAL A 80 -12.14 24.55 2.00
N VAL A 81 -12.90 23.55 2.44
CA VAL A 81 -14.02 23.65 3.40
C VAL A 81 -13.60 23.08 4.77
N THR A 82 -13.12 21.85 4.77
CA THR A 82 -12.85 21.09 6.01
C THR A 82 -11.59 21.52 6.72
N LYS A 83 -10.67 22.19 6.02
CA LYS A 83 -9.34 22.58 6.51
C LYS A 83 -8.49 21.38 6.97
N ARG A 84 -8.85 20.18 6.53
CA ARG A 84 -8.03 19.01 6.77
C ARG A 84 -6.85 18.99 5.82
N THR A 85 -5.69 18.63 6.34
CA THR A 85 -4.49 18.55 5.52
C THR A 85 -4.47 17.23 4.73
N GLU A 86 -3.92 17.27 3.53
CA GLU A 86 -3.81 16.12 2.65
C GLU A 86 -3.09 14.93 3.33
N TYR A 87 -1.99 15.18 4.04
CA TYR A 87 -1.25 14.10 4.70
C TYR A 87 -2.06 13.35 5.77
N GLN A 88 -3.07 14.00 6.38
CA GLN A 88 -3.98 13.36 7.35
C GLN A 88 -4.96 12.44 6.62
N VAL A 89 -5.62 12.95 5.59
CA VAL A 89 -6.57 12.19 4.75
C VAL A 89 -5.86 10.99 4.10
N ASN A 90 -4.68 11.21 3.50
CA ASN A 90 -3.88 10.14 2.90
C ASN A 90 -3.56 9.02 3.89
N LEU A 91 -3.19 9.35 5.14
CA LEU A 91 -2.91 8.33 6.15
C LEU A 91 -4.16 7.55 6.56
N GLU A 92 -5.28 8.23 6.77
CA GLU A 92 -6.53 7.58 7.16
C GLU A 92 -7.04 6.60 6.11
N VAL A 93 -7.02 6.99 4.83
CA VAL A 93 -7.36 6.09 3.73
C VAL A 93 -6.36 4.94 3.61
N SER A 94 -5.05 5.22 3.75
CA SER A 94 -4.01 4.20 3.69
C SER A 94 -4.15 3.15 4.79
N LEU A 95 -4.56 3.52 6.00
CA LEU A 95 -4.80 2.58 7.10
C LEU A 95 -6.04 1.70 6.84
N LYS A 96 -7.11 2.26 6.23
CA LYS A 96 -8.26 1.49 5.79
C LYS A 96 -7.90 0.53 4.65
N LEU A 97 -7.09 1.00 3.68
CA LEU A 97 -6.58 0.20 2.57
C LEU A 97 -5.71 -0.96 3.07
N LYS A 98 -4.83 -0.73 4.05
CA LYS A 98 -4.07 -1.78 4.74
C LYS A 98 -5.01 -2.88 5.24
N SER A 99 -6.08 -2.51 5.95
CA SER A 99 -7.04 -3.46 6.50
C SER A 99 -7.78 -4.25 5.41
N ALA A 100 -8.21 -3.56 4.33
CA ALA A 100 -8.90 -4.17 3.20
C ALA A 100 -8.01 -5.18 2.44
N LEU A 101 -6.74 -4.86 2.23
CA LEU A 101 -5.78 -5.75 1.56
C LEU A 101 -5.41 -6.96 2.43
N ILE A 102 -5.20 -6.77 3.74
CA ILE A 102 -4.95 -7.88 4.66
C ILE A 102 -6.14 -8.84 4.69
N ALA A 103 -7.37 -8.34 4.71
CA ALA A 103 -8.59 -9.16 4.66
C ALA A 103 -8.71 -10.00 3.38
N ARG A 104 -8.07 -9.58 2.28
CA ARG A 104 -7.97 -10.29 0.99
C ARG A 104 -6.77 -11.24 0.90
N GLY A 105 -5.98 -11.36 1.97
CA GLY A 105 -4.85 -12.28 2.04
C GLY A 105 -3.51 -11.72 1.57
N TYR A 106 -3.41 -10.43 1.26
CA TYR A 106 -2.15 -9.78 0.92
C TYR A 106 -1.30 -9.50 2.16
N ASN A 107 0.02 -9.54 2.01
CA ASN A 107 0.94 -8.93 2.96
C ASN A 107 1.03 -7.42 2.70
N VAL A 108 1.08 -6.60 3.73
CA VAL A 108 1.13 -5.15 3.58
C VAL A 108 2.31 -4.55 4.32
N TYR A 109 3.08 -3.71 3.61
CA TYR A 109 4.14 -2.89 4.16
C TYR A 109 3.75 -1.42 4.11
N MET A 110 3.64 -0.77 5.26
CA MET A 110 3.35 0.67 5.33
C MET A 110 4.64 1.47 5.36
N ILE A 111 4.80 2.46 4.45
CA ILE A 111 5.95 3.38 4.48
C ILE A 111 5.88 4.29 5.71
N ARG A 112 4.70 4.68 6.13
CA ARG A 112 4.44 5.39 7.39
C ARG A 112 3.08 5.02 7.98
N GLU A 113 3.00 4.97 9.29
CA GLU A 113 1.76 4.78 10.05
C GLU A 113 1.44 5.97 10.97
N THR A 114 2.25 7.01 10.91
CA THR A 114 2.05 8.28 11.63
C THR A 114 2.29 9.47 10.71
N ASN A 115 1.83 10.65 11.13
CA ASN A 115 2.08 11.89 10.39
C ASN A 115 3.43 12.53 10.75
N ASP A 116 4.01 12.18 11.90
CA ASP A 116 5.25 12.75 12.40
C ASP A 116 6.44 11.86 12.00
N VAL A 117 6.84 12.01 10.73
CA VAL A 117 7.98 11.34 10.11
C VAL A 117 8.80 12.34 9.31
N SER A 118 10.05 11.97 8.95
CA SER A 118 10.95 12.75 8.10
C SER A 118 11.45 11.86 6.95
N LEU A 119 10.59 11.64 5.94
CA LEU A 119 10.86 10.76 4.81
C LEU A 119 10.73 11.54 3.50
N SER A 120 11.82 11.60 2.72
CA SER A 120 11.78 12.18 1.37
C SER A 120 11.07 11.25 0.38
N ASN A 121 10.62 11.77 -0.77
CA ASN A 121 9.99 10.98 -1.82
C ASN A 121 10.90 9.87 -2.35
N LYS A 122 12.21 10.15 -2.49
CA LYS A 122 13.22 9.14 -2.82
C LYS A 122 13.31 8.07 -1.74
N LYS A 123 13.40 8.46 -0.46
CA LYS A 123 13.51 7.49 0.65
C LYS A 123 12.30 6.56 0.72
N ARG A 124 11.08 7.09 0.50
CA ARG A 124 9.84 6.30 0.45
C ARG A 124 9.87 5.24 -0.65
N ALA A 125 10.30 5.60 -1.88
CA ALA A 125 10.46 4.64 -2.96
C ALA A 125 11.52 3.57 -2.66
N LEU A 126 12.67 3.97 -2.06
CA LEU A 126 13.70 3.02 -1.65
C LEU A 126 13.22 2.06 -0.56
N MET A 127 12.47 2.54 0.44
CA MET A 127 11.86 1.68 1.47
C MET A 127 10.92 0.65 0.85
N ALA A 128 10.09 1.03 -0.14
CA ALA A 128 9.24 0.09 -0.86
C ALA A 128 10.07 -0.97 -1.60
N ASN A 129 11.12 -0.56 -2.33
CA ASN A 129 12.02 -1.49 -3.01
C ASN A 129 12.72 -2.48 -2.06
N GLU A 130 13.16 -1.99 -0.89
CA GLU A 130 13.88 -2.77 0.13
C GLU A 130 12.95 -3.69 0.93
N SER A 131 11.65 -3.42 0.96
CA SER A 131 10.67 -4.19 1.72
C SER A 131 10.37 -5.56 1.12
N GLY A 132 10.78 -5.83 -0.12
CA GLY A 132 10.38 -7.03 -0.86
C GLY A 132 8.91 -7.01 -1.28
N SER A 133 8.32 -5.82 -1.47
CA SER A 133 6.96 -5.70 -1.98
C SER A 133 6.91 -5.86 -3.50
N ASP A 134 5.79 -6.37 -4.01
CA ASP A 134 5.58 -6.63 -5.43
C ASP A 134 5.06 -5.39 -6.17
N ILE A 135 4.31 -4.52 -5.51
CA ILE A 135 3.82 -3.24 -6.03
C ILE A 135 3.86 -2.14 -4.97
N LEU A 136 3.84 -0.88 -5.44
CA LEU A 136 3.77 0.32 -4.60
C LEU A 136 2.53 1.16 -4.93
N LEU A 137 1.65 1.35 -3.95
CA LEU A 137 0.51 2.24 -4.01
C LEU A 137 0.82 3.54 -3.24
N ARG A 138 0.83 4.68 -3.93
CA ARG A 138 1.05 5.99 -3.31
C ARG A 138 -0.27 6.75 -3.25
N ILE A 139 -0.76 7.01 -2.06
CA ILE A 139 -2.09 7.54 -1.79
C ILE A 139 -2.02 9.05 -1.58
N HIS A 140 -2.74 9.80 -2.41
CA HIS A 140 -2.74 11.25 -2.48
C HIS A 140 -4.15 11.82 -2.72
N CYS A 141 -4.30 13.09 -2.43
CA CYS A 141 -5.43 13.91 -2.86
C CYS A 141 -4.92 15.03 -3.78
N ASN A 142 -5.68 15.32 -4.81
CA ASN A 142 -5.33 16.35 -5.79
C ASN A 142 -5.78 17.76 -5.34
N SER A 143 -5.28 18.75 -6.04
CA SER A 143 -5.73 20.14 -5.96
C SER A 143 -5.56 20.81 -7.31
N ALA A 144 -6.44 21.77 -7.61
CA ALA A 144 -6.39 22.59 -8.82
C ALA A 144 -6.82 24.04 -8.52
N ASP A 145 -6.43 24.98 -9.38
CA ASP A 145 -6.86 26.37 -9.27
C ASP A 145 -8.39 26.50 -9.41
N SER A 146 -9.01 25.65 -10.23
CA SER A 146 -10.46 25.60 -10.40
C SER A 146 -11.11 24.76 -9.29
N GLN A 147 -12.00 25.38 -8.54
CA GLN A 147 -12.83 24.69 -7.56
C GLN A 147 -13.87 23.73 -8.18
N SER A 148 -14.10 23.79 -9.50
CA SER A 148 -14.98 22.85 -10.20
C SER A 148 -14.26 21.58 -10.64
N ALA A 149 -12.92 21.49 -10.50
CA ALA A 149 -12.17 20.27 -10.76
C ALA A 149 -12.63 19.17 -9.80
N ASN A 150 -12.94 17.97 -10.33
CA ASN A 150 -13.46 16.85 -9.54
C ASN A 150 -13.08 15.52 -10.20
N GLY A 151 -13.23 14.43 -9.43
CA GLY A 151 -12.97 13.07 -9.87
C GLY A 151 -11.61 12.54 -9.43
N ALA A 152 -11.39 11.24 -9.65
CA ALA A 152 -10.14 10.58 -9.31
C ALA A 152 -9.32 10.26 -10.56
N LEU A 153 -8.02 10.23 -10.41
CA LEU A 153 -7.06 9.79 -11.43
C LEU A 153 -5.92 8.99 -10.79
N THR A 154 -5.17 8.33 -11.63
CA THR A 154 -3.90 7.73 -11.23
C THR A 154 -2.76 8.28 -12.08
N MET A 155 -1.52 8.17 -11.56
CA MET A 155 -0.34 8.57 -12.31
C MET A 155 0.63 7.39 -12.40
N SER A 156 1.21 7.20 -13.58
CA SER A 156 2.20 6.18 -13.89
C SER A 156 3.37 6.74 -14.70
N PRO A 157 4.50 6.03 -14.78
CA PRO A 157 5.58 6.44 -15.68
C PRO A 157 5.17 6.28 -17.14
N THR A 158 5.80 7.05 -18.05
CA THR A 158 5.71 6.78 -19.49
C THR A 158 6.46 5.49 -19.85
N LEU A 159 6.12 4.85 -20.96
CA LEU A 159 6.85 3.67 -21.46
C LEU A 159 8.31 3.99 -21.85
N SER A 160 8.64 5.25 -22.02
CA SER A 160 9.99 5.74 -22.31
C SER A 160 10.70 6.35 -21.12
N ASN A 161 10.13 6.23 -19.91
CA ASN A 161 10.73 6.80 -18.69
C ASN A 161 12.21 6.40 -18.56
N PRO A 162 13.13 7.37 -18.43
CA PRO A 162 14.56 7.09 -18.41
C PRO A 162 15.04 6.41 -17.13
N TYR A 163 14.24 6.41 -16.05
CA TYR A 163 14.65 5.95 -14.73
C TYR A 163 14.08 4.59 -14.35
N CYS A 164 12.86 4.28 -14.80
CA CYS A 164 12.11 3.09 -14.37
C CYS A 164 11.35 2.40 -15.52
N ARG A 165 11.92 2.42 -16.74
CA ARG A 165 11.30 1.86 -17.95
C ARG A 165 10.88 0.40 -17.81
N SER A 166 11.63 -0.42 -17.08
CA SER A 166 11.37 -1.86 -16.91
C SER A 166 10.04 -2.15 -16.19
N ILE A 167 9.53 -1.24 -15.40
CA ILE A 167 8.28 -1.39 -14.66
C ILE A 167 7.13 -0.56 -15.26
N ALA A 168 7.38 0.18 -16.33
CA ALA A 168 6.43 1.18 -16.81
C ALA A 168 5.12 0.56 -17.32
N ALA A 169 5.18 -0.51 -18.09
CA ALA A 169 3.98 -1.19 -18.61
C ALA A 169 3.12 -1.76 -17.48
N ASP A 170 3.74 -2.45 -16.52
CA ASP A 170 3.05 -3.01 -15.35
C ASP A 170 2.46 -1.90 -14.45
N SER A 171 3.16 -0.76 -14.33
CA SER A 171 2.68 0.41 -13.60
C SER A 171 1.45 1.04 -14.26
N GLN A 172 1.42 1.10 -15.59
CA GLN A 172 0.26 1.61 -16.34
C GLN A 172 -0.95 0.69 -16.18
N GLU A 173 -0.76 -0.63 -16.27
CA GLU A 173 -1.81 -1.62 -16.05
C GLU A 173 -2.38 -1.56 -14.61
N LEU A 174 -1.50 -1.46 -13.61
CA LEU A 174 -1.89 -1.26 -12.21
C LEU A 174 -2.72 0.02 -12.06
N SER A 175 -2.26 1.12 -12.65
CA SER A 175 -2.93 2.42 -12.61
C SER A 175 -4.33 2.38 -13.21
N GLU A 176 -4.50 1.73 -14.37
CA GLU A 176 -5.81 1.52 -15.01
C GLU A 176 -6.75 0.69 -14.14
N CYS A 177 -6.27 -0.42 -13.60
CA CYS A 177 -7.07 -1.27 -12.73
C CYS A 177 -7.57 -0.49 -11.51
N VAL A 178 -6.67 0.23 -10.84
CA VAL A 178 -6.98 0.97 -9.62
C VAL A 178 -7.97 2.11 -9.89
N VAL A 179 -7.74 3.00 -10.86
CA VAL A 179 -8.64 4.13 -11.10
C VAL A 179 -10.04 3.67 -11.54
N SER A 180 -10.11 2.63 -12.37
CA SER A 180 -11.38 2.08 -12.85
C SER A 180 -12.25 1.54 -11.73
N THR A 181 -11.67 0.76 -10.81
CA THR A 181 -12.41 0.16 -9.68
C THR A 181 -12.73 1.16 -8.58
N LEU A 182 -11.80 2.07 -8.28
CA LEU A 182 -12.00 3.19 -7.36
C LEU A 182 -13.22 4.01 -7.79
N CYS A 183 -13.26 4.49 -9.04
CA CYS A 183 -14.36 5.30 -9.54
C CYS A 183 -15.69 4.54 -9.61
N ARG A 184 -15.66 3.26 -9.99
CA ARG A 184 -16.86 2.42 -9.98
C ARG A 184 -17.46 2.27 -8.59
N ARG A 185 -16.63 2.14 -7.55
CA ARG A 185 -17.08 1.95 -6.17
C ARG A 185 -17.56 3.25 -5.52
N THR A 186 -16.90 4.36 -5.80
CA THR A 186 -17.18 5.65 -5.15
C THR A 186 -18.18 6.52 -5.92
N GLY A 187 -18.42 6.22 -7.19
CA GLY A 187 -19.18 7.10 -8.09
C GLY A 187 -18.41 8.34 -8.52
N ALA A 188 -17.11 8.45 -8.20
CA ALA A 188 -16.29 9.58 -8.65
C ALA A 188 -16.10 9.56 -10.17
N VAL A 189 -15.96 10.75 -10.76
CA VAL A 189 -15.59 10.88 -12.17
C VAL A 189 -14.23 10.24 -12.42
N ASN A 190 -14.16 9.30 -13.37
CA ASN A 190 -12.91 8.68 -13.76
C ASN A 190 -12.15 9.59 -14.75
N ARG A 191 -11.02 10.14 -14.32
CA ARG A 191 -10.16 10.98 -15.15
C ARG A 191 -9.03 10.20 -15.83
N GLY A 192 -9.00 8.88 -15.64
CA GLY A 192 -8.03 7.97 -16.27
C GLY A 192 -6.64 8.03 -15.65
N VAL A 193 -5.66 7.64 -16.47
CA VAL A 193 -4.25 7.54 -16.09
C VAL A 193 -3.47 8.70 -16.71
N THR A 194 -2.80 9.49 -15.87
CA THR A 194 -1.84 10.51 -16.31
C THR A 194 -0.44 9.91 -16.34
N GLN A 195 0.21 9.93 -17.48
CA GLN A 195 1.61 9.48 -17.61
C GLN A 195 2.58 10.64 -17.35
N THR A 196 3.62 10.38 -16.55
CA THR A 196 4.59 11.41 -16.17
C THR A 196 5.95 10.82 -15.79
N ASP A 197 7.02 11.52 -16.15
CA ASP A 197 8.40 11.19 -15.76
C ASP A 197 8.96 12.19 -14.72
N GLU A 198 8.08 13.01 -14.14
CA GLU A 198 8.45 14.10 -13.24
C GLU A 198 8.29 13.77 -11.75
N MET A 199 7.83 12.57 -11.41
CA MET A 199 7.55 12.18 -10.03
C MET A 199 8.69 11.38 -9.41
N THR A 200 9.39 11.99 -8.43
CA THR A 200 10.52 11.37 -7.73
C THR A 200 10.16 9.98 -7.20
N GLY A 201 8.99 9.83 -6.55
CA GLY A 201 8.58 8.55 -5.98
C GLY A 201 8.25 7.47 -7.01
N ILE A 202 7.92 7.85 -8.26
CA ILE A 202 7.79 6.93 -9.40
C ILE A 202 9.18 6.56 -9.92
N ASN A 203 10.00 7.56 -10.22
CA ASN A 203 11.28 7.38 -10.88
C ASN A 203 12.31 6.56 -10.08
N TRP A 204 12.21 6.56 -8.75
CA TRP A 204 13.06 5.77 -7.86
C TRP A 204 12.50 4.37 -7.57
N SER A 205 11.28 4.05 -8.05
CA SER A 205 10.70 2.72 -7.86
C SER A 205 11.36 1.68 -8.78
N LYS A 206 11.58 0.48 -8.25
CA LYS A 206 12.01 -0.72 -8.98
C LYS A 206 10.90 -1.76 -9.10
N ILE A 207 9.75 -1.49 -8.51
CA ILE A 207 8.54 -2.32 -8.55
C ILE A 207 7.41 -1.52 -9.18
N PRO A 208 6.41 -2.14 -9.82
CA PRO A 208 5.26 -1.44 -10.39
C PRO A 208 4.65 -0.47 -9.39
N VAL A 209 4.39 0.77 -9.83
CA VAL A 209 3.99 1.86 -8.96
C VAL A 209 2.87 2.70 -9.57
N THR A 210 1.91 3.10 -8.74
CA THR A 210 0.89 4.09 -9.09
C THR A 210 0.75 5.13 -8.00
N ILE A 211 0.58 6.41 -8.37
CA ILE A 211 0.04 7.45 -7.49
C ILE A 211 -1.46 7.47 -7.71
N VAL A 212 -2.22 7.41 -6.64
CA VAL A 212 -3.68 7.46 -6.64
C VAL A 212 -4.11 8.83 -6.12
N GLU A 213 -4.68 9.65 -6.99
CA GLU A 213 -5.27 10.93 -6.65
C GLU A 213 -6.77 10.73 -6.44
N MET A 214 -7.17 10.63 -5.18
CA MET A 214 -8.50 10.13 -4.77
C MET A 214 -9.65 11.11 -5.03
N GLY A 215 -9.33 12.39 -5.27
CA GLY A 215 -10.26 13.49 -5.48
C GLY A 215 -9.58 14.83 -5.24
N PHE A 216 -10.27 15.94 -5.50
CA PHE A 216 -9.70 17.29 -5.41
C PHE A 216 -10.11 17.98 -4.09
N MET A 217 -9.14 18.21 -3.20
CA MET A 217 -9.36 18.96 -1.95
C MET A 217 -9.68 20.45 -2.19
N SER A 218 -9.41 20.96 -3.39
CA SER A 218 -9.83 22.30 -3.84
C SER A 218 -11.32 22.39 -4.22
N ASN A 219 -11.99 21.24 -4.40
CA ASN A 219 -13.42 21.19 -4.68
C ASN A 219 -14.21 21.05 -3.37
N PRO A 220 -15.17 21.97 -3.06
CA PRO A 220 -15.89 21.94 -1.78
C PRO A 220 -16.65 20.64 -1.48
N GLU A 221 -17.25 20.02 -2.50
CA GLU A 221 -18.00 18.77 -2.33
C GLU A 221 -17.06 17.57 -2.15
N GLU A 222 -15.96 17.50 -2.92
CA GLU A 222 -15.00 16.42 -2.80
C GLU A 222 -14.19 16.49 -1.51
N ASP A 223 -13.82 17.70 -1.04
CA ASP A 223 -13.15 17.88 0.24
C ASP A 223 -14.01 17.32 1.40
N GLN A 224 -15.32 17.59 1.39
CA GLN A 224 -16.24 17.03 2.37
C GLN A 224 -16.31 15.49 2.27
N LYS A 225 -16.43 14.93 1.05
CA LYS A 225 -16.42 13.48 0.81
C LYS A 225 -15.11 12.83 1.25
N LEU A 226 -13.97 13.39 0.88
CA LEU A 226 -12.64 12.90 1.26
C LEU A 226 -12.41 12.92 2.78
N SER A 227 -13.13 13.77 3.50
CA SER A 227 -13.13 13.87 4.95
C SER A 227 -14.15 12.94 5.63
N ASP A 228 -15.07 12.34 4.87
CA ASP A 228 -16.09 11.42 5.36
C ASP A 228 -15.52 10.01 5.54
N ASN A 229 -15.75 9.42 6.70
CA ASN A 229 -15.19 8.11 7.07
C ASN A 229 -15.73 6.96 6.21
N HIS A 230 -17.00 7.03 5.79
CA HIS A 230 -17.62 6.01 4.95
C HIS A 230 -17.08 6.11 3.52
N TYR A 231 -16.97 7.32 2.97
CA TYR A 231 -16.41 7.53 1.64
C TYR A 231 -14.94 7.12 1.56
N GLN A 232 -14.13 7.39 2.59
CA GLN A 232 -12.77 6.89 2.70
C GLN A 232 -12.69 5.35 2.71
N ALA A 233 -13.66 4.67 3.36
CA ALA A 233 -13.73 3.21 3.31
C ALA A 233 -14.07 2.71 1.89
N MET A 234 -14.99 3.38 1.18
CA MET A 234 -15.29 3.07 -0.22
C MET A 234 -14.08 3.25 -1.13
N ILE A 235 -13.29 4.31 -0.92
CA ILE A 235 -12.02 4.54 -1.64
C ILE A 235 -11.06 3.37 -1.40
N ALA A 236 -10.82 3.01 -0.14
CA ALA A 236 -9.91 1.94 0.24
C ALA A 236 -10.30 0.59 -0.40
N GLU A 237 -11.58 0.22 -0.32
CA GLU A 237 -12.11 -0.98 -0.98
C GLU A 237 -11.99 -0.91 -2.50
N GLY A 238 -12.26 0.25 -3.12
CA GLY A 238 -12.14 0.43 -4.56
C GLY A 238 -10.70 0.30 -5.07
N ILE A 239 -9.71 0.77 -4.29
CA ILE A 239 -8.29 0.58 -4.59
C ILE A 239 -7.92 -0.91 -4.43
N ALA A 240 -8.38 -1.57 -3.37
CA ALA A 240 -8.13 -2.99 -3.14
C ALA A 240 -8.76 -3.88 -4.25
N ASP A 241 -9.98 -3.57 -4.73
CA ASP A 241 -10.59 -4.21 -5.90
C ASP A 241 -9.70 -4.05 -7.16
N GLY A 242 -9.01 -2.91 -7.29
CA GLY A 242 -8.08 -2.65 -8.39
C GLY A 242 -6.81 -3.49 -8.31
N VAL A 243 -6.32 -3.74 -7.12
CA VAL A 243 -5.19 -4.66 -6.88
C VAL A 243 -5.59 -6.09 -7.25
N ASP A 244 -6.75 -6.58 -6.79
CA ASP A 244 -7.26 -7.91 -7.17
C ASP A 244 -7.33 -8.05 -8.69
N ARG A 245 -7.96 -7.08 -9.37
CA ARG A 245 -8.08 -7.09 -10.84
C ARG A 245 -6.73 -7.06 -11.56
N TYR A 246 -5.74 -6.38 -11.02
CA TYR A 246 -4.38 -6.34 -11.59
C TYR A 246 -3.74 -7.73 -11.55
N TYR A 247 -3.85 -8.45 -10.43
CA TYR A 247 -3.27 -9.78 -10.29
C TYR A 247 -4.07 -10.85 -11.05
N GLU A 248 -5.39 -10.74 -11.13
CA GLU A 248 -6.23 -11.60 -11.99
C GLU A 248 -5.77 -11.53 -13.45
N ARG A 249 -5.60 -10.33 -14.00
CA ARG A 249 -5.11 -10.15 -15.39
C ARG A 249 -3.71 -10.72 -15.61
N ARG A 250 -2.86 -10.70 -14.60
CA ARG A 250 -1.51 -11.29 -14.70
C ARG A 250 -1.54 -12.80 -14.59
N GLY A 251 -2.46 -13.37 -13.85
CA GLY A 251 -2.74 -14.81 -13.83
C GLY A 251 -3.19 -15.31 -15.20
N GLU A 252 -4.17 -14.66 -15.80
CA GLU A 252 -4.67 -14.98 -17.16
C GLU A 252 -3.57 -14.92 -18.21
N LYS A 253 -2.71 -13.88 -18.19
CA LYS A 253 -1.56 -13.76 -19.14
C LYS A 253 -0.51 -14.86 -18.96
N ASN A 254 -0.39 -15.46 -17.79
CA ASN A 254 0.59 -16.54 -17.56
C ASN A 254 0.05 -17.91 -17.97
N GLU A 255 -1.27 -18.11 -18.04
CA GLU A 255 -1.92 -19.34 -18.52
C GLU A 255 -1.95 -19.42 -20.04
N GLU A 256 -1.87 -18.29 -20.76
CA GLU A 256 -1.82 -18.22 -22.23
C GLU A 256 -0.43 -18.44 -22.85
N LYS A 257 0.62 -18.63 -22.05
CA LYS A 257 2.01 -18.88 -22.50
C LYS A 257 2.43 -20.34 -22.28
#